data_0bca2ccbd6505f23bbee7e23bb8dca71
#
_entry.id   0bca2ccbd6505f23bbee7e23bb8dca71
#
_cell.length_a   1.000
_cell.length_b   1.000
_cell.length_c   1.000
_cell.angle_alpha   90.00
_cell.angle_beta   90.00
_cell.angle_gamma   90.00
#
_symmetry.space_group_name_H-M   'P 1'
#
loop_
_entity.id
_entity.type
_entity.pdbx_description
1 polymer ?
#
loop_
_entity_poly.entity_id
_entity_poly.type
_entity_poly.pdbx_seq_one_letter_code
_entity_poly.pdbx_strand_id
1 'polypeptide(L)'
;MQGHQITIWNDHTDDVDTLANRLADAEALCLFRERTAIRKALIDRLPNLKLVSQRSVWPHIDLNALTERGVLLCSSQHADTPSFATAELTWALILAAMRQIPAQQASLKAGKWQMGVGKSVRGRTLGLFGYGRIAKLVAEYAKAFGLQVIWWGSEAGRLRAKADGVRVAESRKAFFSEPDIISIHVRLNSATRGLITSQDLAWMRPDSLFVNTSRAELVEPNQLLAALNAGRPGSAAIDVFENEPLHYEDDTLANHPNVVCTPHIGYVTVDEFELQFSDIFDQVNAFEAGKPMNVINPEALTSSI
;
A
#
# COMPACT_ATOMS: atom_id res chain seq x y z
N MET A 1 18.20 6.46 20.12
CA MET A 1 17.41 6.18 21.36
C MET A 1 18.39 5.86 22.53
N GLN A 2 19.27 6.80 22.86
CA GLN A 2 20.12 6.65 24.04
C GLN A 2 19.29 6.93 25.29
N GLY A 3 19.42 6.08 26.33
CA GLY A 3 18.72 6.24 27.61
C GLY A 3 17.38 5.47 27.74
N HIS A 4 16.86 4.90 26.67
CA HIS A 4 15.62 4.12 26.69
C HIS A 4 15.92 2.61 26.81
N GLN A 5 15.10 1.90 27.57
CA GLN A 5 15.03 0.45 27.51
C GLN A 5 14.11 0.03 26.36
N ILE A 6 14.66 -0.69 25.39
CA ILE A 6 13.94 -1.07 24.17
C ILE A 6 13.70 -2.57 24.14
N THR A 7 12.46 -2.98 23.93
CA THR A 7 12.07 -4.36 23.63
C THR A 7 11.52 -4.41 22.22
N ILE A 8 12.04 -5.31 21.38
CA ILE A 8 11.62 -5.48 20.00
C ILE A 8 10.85 -6.78 19.86
N TRP A 9 9.62 -6.67 19.34
CA TRP A 9 8.78 -7.80 18.99
C TRP A 9 8.71 -7.89 17.47
N ASN A 10 9.17 -8.98 16.89
CA ASN A 10 9.22 -9.23 15.44
C ASN A 10 8.34 -10.41 15.00
N ASP A 11 7.59 -10.99 15.92
CA ASP A 11 6.46 -11.89 15.66
C ASP A 11 5.14 -11.09 15.62
N HIS A 12 4.04 -11.76 15.24
CA HIS A 12 2.71 -11.17 15.21
C HIS A 12 1.74 -11.97 16.08
N THR A 13 0.87 -11.27 16.79
CA THR A 13 -0.29 -11.85 17.49
C THR A 13 -1.41 -10.81 17.55
N ASP A 14 -2.65 -11.26 17.37
CA ASP A 14 -3.87 -10.47 17.58
C ASP A 14 -4.51 -10.75 18.94
N ASP A 15 -3.94 -11.68 19.73
CA ASP A 15 -4.45 -12.04 21.05
C ASP A 15 -4.18 -10.92 22.06
N VAL A 16 -5.28 -10.31 22.54
CA VAL A 16 -5.25 -9.16 23.44
C VAL A 16 -4.58 -9.49 24.77
N ASP A 17 -4.75 -10.72 25.28
CA ASP A 17 -4.14 -11.15 26.55
C ASP A 17 -2.62 -11.23 26.43
N THR A 18 -2.15 -11.83 25.35
CA THR A 18 -0.72 -11.90 25.04
C THR A 18 -0.11 -10.51 24.84
N LEU A 19 -0.77 -9.63 24.07
CA LEU A 19 -0.31 -8.26 23.85
C LEU A 19 -0.27 -7.46 25.16
N ALA A 20 -1.30 -7.53 25.99
CA ALA A 20 -1.34 -6.83 27.27
C ALA A 20 -0.22 -7.27 28.21
N ASN A 21 0.07 -8.56 28.27
CA ASN A 21 1.17 -9.11 29.09
C ASN A 21 2.54 -8.66 28.54
N ARG A 22 2.74 -8.67 27.23
CA ARG A 22 3.99 -8.23 26.58
C ARG A 22 4.28 -6.73 26.80
N LEU A 23 3.24 -5.91 26.84
CA LEU A 23 3.32 -4.46 26.81
C LEU A 23 2.99 -3.81 28.16
N ALA A 24 2.82 -4.61 29.24
CA ALA A 24 2.37 -4.16 30.56
C ALA A 24 3.23 -3.01 31.13
N ASP A 25 4.54 -3.08 30.92
CA ASP A 25 5.50 -2.10 31.46
C ASP A 25 5.87 -1.00 30.42
N ALA A 26 5.29 -1.05 29.24
CA ALA A 26 5.62 -0.12 28.18
C ALA A 26 5.05 1.28 28.45
N GLU A 27 5.89 2.29 28.45
CA GLU A 27 5.49 3.71 28.52
C GLU A 27 5.26 4.30 27.12
N ALA A 28 5.92 3.77 26.10
CA ALA A 28 5.76 4.17 24.71
C ALA A 28 5.69 2.97 23.76
N LEU A 29 4.80 3.02 22.80
CA LEU A 29 4.73 2.05 21.71
C LEU A 29 5.21 2.72 20.42
N CYS A 30 6.24 2.11 19.80
CA CYS A 30 6.72 2.47 18.48
C CYS A 30 6.10 1.49 17.46
N LEU A 31 5.12 1.96 16.70
CA LEU A 31 4.40 1.11 15.75
C LEU A 31 4.97 1.27 14.34
N PHE A 32 5.22 0.14 13.71
CA PHE A 32 5.66 0.10 12.32
C PHE A 32 4.53 -0.45 11.45
N ARG A 33 3.88 0.46 10.70
CA ARG A 33 2.73 0.14 9.85
C ARG A 33 1.47 -0.27 10.65
N GLU A 34 0.48 -0.78 9.95
CA GLU A 34 -0.86 -1.08 10.48
C GLU A 34 -0.97 -2.55 10.97
N ARG A 35 0.14 -3.12 11.47
CA ARG A 35 0.23 -4.56 11.78
C ARG A 35 -0.50 -5.00 13.02
N THR A 36 -0.59 -4.14 14.03
CA THR A 36 -1.19 -4.49 15.34
C THR A 36 -2.34 -3.54 15.64
N ALA A 37 -3.50 -4.10 15.94
CA ALA A 37 -4.68 -3.33 16.31
C ALA A 37 -4.57 -2.80 17.75
N ILE A 38 -4.42 -1.49 17.91
CA ILE A 38 -4.38 -0.80 19.22
C ILE A 38 -5.79 -0.28 19.52
N ARG A 39 -6.63 -1.17 20.02
CA ARG A 39 -8.04 -0.89 20.32
C ARG A 39 -8.24 -0.70 21.81
N LYS A 40 -9.41 -0.17 22.20
CA LYS A 40 -9.78 0.11 23.60
C LYS A 40 -9.51 -1.08 24.52
N ALA A 41 -9.84 -2.30 24.11
CA ALA A 41 -9.64 -3.51 24.92
C ALA A 41 -8.15 -3.75 25.29
N LEU A 42 -7.22 -3.39 24.44
CA LEU A 42 -5.77 -3.43 24.74
C LEU A 42 -5.36 -2.19 25.54
N ILE A 43 -5.76 -0.99 25.10
CA ILE A 43 -5.37 0.28 25.72
C ILE A 43 -5.74 0.32 27.22
N ASP A 44 -6.93 -0.18 27.59
CA ASP A 44 -7.40 -0.23 28.97
C ASP A 44 -6.50 -1.11 29.88
N ARG A 45 -5.72 -2.00 29.31
CA ARG A 45 -4.84 -2.94 30.00
C ARG A 45 -3.36 -2.51 30.04
N LEU A 46 -3.04 -1.34 29.50
CA LEU A 46 -1.69 -0.79 29.48
C LEU A 46 -1.58 0.41 30.42
N PRO A 47 -1.42 0.19 31.75
CA PRO A 47 -1.52 1.25 32.75
C PRO A 47 -0.39 2.30 32.65
N ASN A 48 0.75 1.90 32.11
CA ASN A 48 1.96 2.73 32.03
C ASN A 48 2.07 3.48 30.69
N LEU A 49 1.20 3.18 29.71
CA LEU A 49 1.28 3.74 28.38
C LEU A 49 1.01 5.24 28.39
N LYS A 50 1.92 6.02 27.83
CA LYS A 50 1.86 7.50 27.72
C LYS A 50 1.90 7.97 26.29
N LEU A 51 2.52 7.21 25.38
CA LEU A 51 2.77 7.58 24.01
C LEU A 51 2.56 6.40 23.04
N VAL A 52 1.89 6.66 21.95
CA VAL A 52 1.94 5.81 20.75
C VAL A 52 2.61 6.63 19.65
N SER A 53 3.75 6.18 19.15
CA SER A 53 4.51 6.83 18.10
C SER A 53 4.48 5.99 16.83
N GLN A 54 4.06 6.59 15.73
CA GLN A 54 4.01 5.93 14.41
C GLN A 54 4.19 6.94 13.28
N ARG A 55 4.10 6.46 12.04
CA ARG A 55 4.09 7.27 10.82
C ARG A 55 2.87 6.94 9.95
N SER A 56 2.29 7.96 9.27
CA SER A 56 1.18 7.83 8.33
C SER A 56 -0.21 7.73 9.00
N VAL A 57 -1.18 7.07 8.36
CA VAL A 57 -2.56 6.94 8.85
C VAL A 57 -2.68 5.92 9.99
N TRP A 58 -3.73 6.02 10.80
CA TRP A 58 -3.92 5.19 12.01
C TRP A 58 -5.29 4.48 12.10
N PRO A 59 -5.79 3.83 11.04
CA PRO A 59 -7.09 3.16 11.08
C PRO A 59 -7.12 1.99 12.07
N HIS A 60 -5.97 1.46 12.45
CA HIS A 60 -5.78 0.37 13.41
C HIS A 60 -5.74 0.85 14.87
N ILE A 61 -5.76 2.18 15.13
CA ILE A 61 -5.66 2.76 16.47
C ILE A 61 -6.99 3.38 16.88
N ASP A 62 -7.41 3.13 18.12
CA ASP A 62 -8.57 3.78 18.73
C ASP A 62 -8.15 5.12 19.36
N LEU A 63 -8.26 6.19 18.58
CA LEU A 63 -7.84 7.52 19.00
C LEU A 63 -8.63 8.03 20.22
N ASN A 64 -9.94 7.74 20.26
CA ASN A 64 -10.78 8.17 21.36
C ASN A 64 -10.34 7.50 22.67
N ALA A 65 -10.10 6.19 22.64
CA ALA A 65 -9.65 5.46 23.82
C ALA A 65 -8.26 5.94 24.31
N LEU A 66 -7.34 6.28 23.41
CA LEU A 66 -6.07 6.90 23.80
C LEU A 66 -6.27 8.25 24.47
N THR A 67 -7.12 9.11 23.89
CA THR A 67 -7.40 10.44 24.43
C THR A 67 -8.05 10.38 25.80
N GLU A 68 -9.06 9.51 25.99
CA GLU A 68 -9.70 9.25 27.30
C GLU A 68 -8.70 8.81 28.39
N ARG A 69 -7.64 8.13 28.00
CA ARG A 69 -6.59 7.66 28.92
C ARG A 69 -5.41 8.64 29.07
N GLY A 70 -5.46 9.81 28.44
CA GLY A 70 -4.36 10.77 28.44
C GLY A 70 -3.10 10.29 27.69
N VAL A 71 -3.24 9.32 26.79
CA VAL A 71 -2.14 8.77 25.97
C VAL A 71 -2.03 9.55 24.67
N LEU A 72 -0.86 10.09 24.39
CA LEU A 72 -0.62 10.80 23.14
C LEU A 72 -0.47 9.84 21.96
N LEU A 73 -1.09 10.18 20.85
CA LEU A 73 -0.75 9.64 19.53
C LEU A 73 0.08 10.66 18.77
N CYS A 74 1.29 10.31 18.43
CA CYS A 74 2.14 11.08 17.52
C CYS A 74 2.28 10.34 16.19
N SER A 75 2.01 11.04 15.08
CA SER A 75 2.12 10.46 13.76
C SER A 75 2.53 11.48 12.71
N SER A 76 3.73 11.32 12.16
CA SER A 76 4.18 12.12 11.03
C SER A 76 3.36 11.79 9.77
N GLN A 77 2.68 12.79 9.21
CA GLN A 77 1.85 12.62 8.02
C GLN A 77 2.64 12.80 6.72
N HIS A 78 3.76 13.48 6.76
CA HIS A 78 4.66 13.79 5.64
C HIS A 78 3.96 13.86 4.28
N ALA A 79 3.03 14.81 4.15
CA ALA A 79 2.29 15.02 2.89
C ALA A 79 3.25 15.25 1.71
N ASP A 80 4.42 15.78 1.98
CA ASP A 80 5.41 16.21 1.00
C ASP A 80 6.52 15.19 0.73
N THR A 81 6.55 14.05 1.44
CA THR A 81 7.56 13.01 1.17
C THR A 81 7.16 12.23 -0.08
N PRO A 82 8.01 12.20 -1.11
CA PRO A 82 7.75 11.39 -2.30
C PRO A 82 7.65 9.90 -1.93
N SER A 83 6.68 9.19 -2.52
CA SER A 83 6.53 7.74 -2.36
C SER A 83 7.25 7.02 -3.50
N PHE A 84 8.58 7.21 -3.62
CA PHE A 84 9.38 6.65 -4.70
C PHE A 84 9.32 5.12 -4.71
N ALA A 85 9.56 4.49 -3.57
CA ALA A 85 9.65 3.04 -3.46
C ALA A 85 8.43 2.31 -4.06
N THR A 86 7.21 2.77 -3.75
CA THR A 86 5.99 2.16 -4.33
C THR A 86 5.88 2.42 -5.83
N ALA A 87 6.28 3.60 -6.32
CA ALA A 87 6.26 3.90 -7.76
C ALA A 87 7.30 3.05 -8.51
N GLU A 88 8.47 2.86 -7.94
CA GLU A 88 9.54 2.01 -8.48
C GLU A 88 9.12 0.55 -8.50
N LEU A 89 8.53 0.02 -7.41
CA LEU A 89 7.99 -1.35 -7.40
C LEU A 89 6.88 -1.52 -8.44
N THR A 90 5.99 -0.53 -8.59
CA THR A 90 4.96 -0.57 -9.64
C THR A 90 5.59 -0.76 -11.02
N TRP A 91 6.66 -0.03 -11.32
CA TRP A 91 7.38 -0.17 -12.58
C TRP A 91 8.17 -1.47 -12.68
N ALA A 92 8.79 -1.93 -11.60
CA ALA A 92 9.45 -3.23 -11.57
C ALA A 92 8.47 -4.36 -11.92
N LEU A 93 7.26 -4.34 -11.34
CA LEU A 93 6.20 -5.31 -11.61
C LEU A 93 5.66 -5.21 -13.03
N ILE A 94 5.43 -3.99 -13.56
CA ILE A 94 5.04 -3.78 -14.95
C ILE A 94 6.08 -4.41 -15.89
N LEU A 95 7.35 -4.08 -15.72
CA LEU A 95 8.42 -4.60 -16.58
C LEU A 95 8.60 -6.10 -16.41
N ALA A 96 8.52 -6.62 -15.17
CA ALA A 96 8.61 -8.05 -14.90
C ALA A 96 7.49 -8.84 -15.58
N ALA A 97 6.25 -8.37 -15.52
CA ALA A 97 5.10 -8.99 -16.19
C ALA A 97 5.20 -8.88 -17.71
N MET A 98 5.44 -7.67 -18.23
CA MET A 98 5.53 -7.44 -19.68
C MET A 98 6.66 -8.22 -20.35
N ARG A 99 7.77 -8.44 -19.65
CA ARG A 99 8.93 -9.20 -20.16
C ARG A 99 8.96 -10.64 -19.66
N GLN A 100 7.96 -11.08 -18.89
CA GLN A 100 7.87 -12.44 -18.31
C GLN A 100 9.11 -12.83 -17.49
N ILE A 101 9.73 -11.89 -16.79
CA ILE A 101 11.03 -12.08 -16.12
C ILE A 101 11.02 -13.27 -15.16
N PRO A 102 10.05 -13.46 -14.25
CA PRO A 102 10.05 -14.60 -13.34
C PRO A 102 9.97 -15.94 -14.06
N ALA A 103 9.13 -16.04 -15.09
CA ALA A 103 8.99 -17.26 -15.89
C ALA A 103 10.25 -17.57 -16.72
N GLN A 104 10.89 -16.55 -17.32
CA GLN A 104 12.18 -16.70 -18.02
C GLN A 104 13.27 -17.19 -17.07
N GLN A 105 13.33 -16.62 -15.85
CA GLN A 105 14.30 -17.05 -14.84
C GLN A 105 14.04 -18.50 -14.38
N ALA A 106 12.79 -18.87 -14.14
CA ALA A 106 12.41 -20.23 -13.78
C ALA A 106 12.78 -21.23 -14.89
N SER A 107 12.52 -20.88 -16.16
CA SER A 107 12.88 -21.68 -17.32
C SER A 107 14.40 -21.92 -17.41
N LEU A 108 15.20 -20.85 -17.24
CA LEU A 108 16.66 -20.93 -17.25
C LEU A 108 17.19 -21.82 -16.11
N LYS A 109 16.65 -21.68 -14.90
CA LYS A 109 17.00 -22.54 -13.75
C LYS A 109 16.63 -24.00 -13.97
N ALA A 110 15.59 -24.26 -14.76
CA ALA A 110 15.20 -25.63 -15.19
C ALA A 110 16.02 -26.16 -16.38
N GLY A 111 17.13 -25.53 -16.75
CA GLY A 111 18.00 -25.94 -17.85
C GLY A 111 17.44 -25.67 -19.25
N LYS A 112 16.36 -24.88 -19.35
CA LYS A 112 15.78 -24.46 -20.63
C LYS A 112 16.31 -23.08 -21.00
N TRP A 113 16.34 -22.77 -22.29
CA TRP A 113 16.76 -21.45 -22.78
C TRP A 113 15.58 -20.48 -22.76
N GLN A 114 15.25 -19.83 -23.85
CA GLN A 114 14.16 -18.88 -23.96
C GLN A 114 12.78 -19.54 -23.87
N MET A 115 11.81 -18.89 -23.20
CA MET A 115 10.43 -19.34 -23.16
C MET A 115 9.49 -18.16 -23.48
N GLY A 116 8.61 -18.36 -24.46
CA GLY A 116 7.64 -17.34 -24.86
C GLY A 116 8.28 -16.04 -25.37
N VAL A 117 7.41 -15.06 -25.68
CA VAL A 117 7.81 -13.76 -26.21
C VAL A 117 7.16 -12.66 -25.35
N GLY A 118 7.98 -11.88 -24.65
CA GLY A 118 7.51 -10.74 -23.88
C GLY A 118 7.14 -9.54 -24.77
N LYS A 119 6.56 -8.52 -24.15
CA LYS A 119 6.11 -7.28 -24.81
C LYS A 119 6.98 -6.08 -24.39
N SER A 120 7.29 -5.19 -25.32
CA SER A 120 7.87 -3.88 -25.02
C SER A 120 6.81 -2.93 -24.49
N VAL A 121 7.15 -2.03 -23.58
CA VAL A 121 6.19 -1.03 -23.06
C VAL A 121 6.12 0.23 -23.92
N ARG A 122 7.17 0.53 -24.70
CA ARG A 122 7.23 1.74 -25.55
C ARG A 122 6.09 1.78 -26.57
N GLY A 123 5.47 2.95 -26.72
CA GLY A 123 4.35 3.19 -27.62
C GLY A 123 3.00 2.68 -27.11
N ARG A 124 2.95 2.07 -25.92
CA ARG A 124 1.72 1.59 -25.30
C ARG A 124 1.05 2.67 -24.44
N THR A 125 -0.17 2.41 -24.02
CA THR A 125 -0.95 3.30 -23.16
C THR A 125 -1.02 2.72 -21.75
N LEU A 126 -0.63 3.55 -20.76
CA LEU A 126 -0.80 3.29 -19.33
C LEU A 126 -2.01 4.05 -18.82
N GLY A 127 -3.02 3.34 -18.30
CA GLY A 127 -4.14 3.89 -17.54
C GLY A 127 -3.79 3.98 -16.05
N LEU A 128 -3.94 5.16 -15.46
CA LEU A 128 -3.72 5.37 -14.02
C LEU A 128 -5.05 5.69 -13.34
N PHE A 129 -5.49 4.77 -12.48
CA PHE A 129 -6.71 4.96 -11.70
C PHE A 129 -6.35 5.62 -10.36
N GLY A 130 -6.68 6.89 -10.21
CA GLY A 130 -6.30 7.75 -9.09
C GLY A 130 -5.33 8.86 -9.53
N TYR A 131 -5.46 10.05 -8.95
CA TYR A 131 -4.61 11.21 -9.26
C TYR A 131 -3.89 11.70 -8.01
N GLY A 132 -3.06 10.82 -7.44
CA GLY A 132 -2.28 11.04 -6.23
C GLY A 132 -0.77 11.11 -6.49
N ARG A 133 0.01 11.24 -5.42
CA ARG A 133 1.48 11.37 -5.46
C ARG A 133 2.15 10.19 -6.20
N ILE A 134 1.84 8.96 -5.80
CA ILE A 134 2.42 7.75 -6.42
C ILE A 134 2.07 7.70 -7.91
N ALA A 135 0.80 7.92 -8.26
CA ALA A 135 0.37 7.88 -9.66
C ALA A 135 1.10 8.93 -10.53
N LYS A 136 1.39 10.13 -9.99
CA LYS A 136 2.15 11.16 -10.70
C LYS A 136 3.58 10.71 -10.98
N LEU A 137 4.27 10.09 -10.01
CA LEU A 137 5.61 9.52 -10.21
C LEU A 137 5.59 8.38 -11.24
N VAL A 138 4.62 7.48 -11.14
CA VAL A 138 4.45 6.40 -12.13
C VAL A 138 4.24 6.96 -13.53
N ALA A 139 3.51 8.07 -13.67
CA ALA A 139 3.31 8.76 -14.96
C ALA A 139 4.59 9.41 -15.49
N GLU A 140 5.43 9.96 -14.61
CA GLU A 140 6.74 10.52 -14.99
C GLU A 140 7.64 9.41 -15.57
N TYR A 141 7.71 8.27 -14.89
CA TYR A 141 8.47 7.12 -15.38
C TYR A 141 7.90 6.59 -16.69
N ALA A 142 6.55 6.57 -16.86
CA ALA A 142 5.91 6.19 -18.11
C ALA A 142 6.39 7.03 -19.29
N LYS A 143 6.48 8.34 -19.10
CA LYS A 143 6.98 9.25 -20.15
C LYS A 143 8.43 8.90 -20.56
N ALA A 144 9.30 8.61 -19.58
CA ALA A 144 10.68 8.22 -19.85
C ALA A 144 10.77 6.91 -20.66
N PHE A 145 9.87 5.96 -20.41
CA PHE A 145 9.74 4.73 -21.19
C PHE A 145 8.99 4.89 -22.53
N GLY A 146 8.48 6.09 -22.83
CA GLY A 146 7.79 6.38 -24.08
C GLY A 146 6.35 5.84 -24.17
N LEU A 147 5.64 5.72 -23.03
CA LEU A 147 4.21 5.41 -23.02
C LEU A 147 3.36 6.67 -23.09
N GLN A 148 2.15 6.50 -23.57
CA GLN A 148 1.08 7.46 -23.37
C GLN A 148 0.41 7.19 -22.02
N VAL A 149 -0.06 8.25 -21.34
CA VAL A 149 -0.74 8.10 -20.04
C VAL A 149 -2.19 8.65 -20.17
N ILE A 150 -3.14 7.89 -19.66
CA ILE A 150 -4.53 8.28 -19.53
C ILE A 150 -4.99 8.12 -18.08
N TRP A 151 -5.78 9.06 -17.58
CA TRP A 151 -6.18 9.12 -16.18
C TRP A 151 -7.67 8.85 -16.00
N TRP A 152 -8.00 8.24 -14.84
CA TRP A 152 -9.35 8.11 -14.34
C TRP A 152 -9.36 8.12 -12.80
N GLY A 153 -10.56 8.29 -12.21
CA GLY A 153 -10.72 8.24 -10.75
C GLY A 153 -11.96 9.04 -10.29
N SER A 154 -11.96 9.50 -9.05
CA SER A 154 -13.03 10.34 -8.51
C SER A 154 -13.22 11.63 -9.34
N GLU A 155 -14.39 12.23 -9.28
CA GLU A 155 -14.68 13.48 -9.99
C GLU A 155 -13.66 14.57 -9.65
N ALA A 156 -13.42 14.79 -8.37
CA ALA A 156 -12.41 15.76 -7.91
C ALA A 156 -11.00 15.44 -8.45
N GLY A 157 -10.62 14.16 -8.53
CA GLY A 157 -9.36 13.73 -9.13
C GLY A 157 -9.29 14.04 -10.62
N ARG A 158 -10.37 13.76 -11.37
CA ARG A 158 -10.44 14.06 -12.81
C ARG A 158 -10.40 15.57 -13.10
N LEU A 159 -11.05 16.38 -12.24
CA LEU A 159 -10.99 17.85 -12.38
C LEU A 159 -9.56 18.37 -12.19
N ARG A 160 -8.85 17.89 -11.14
CA ARG A 160 -7.43 18.26 -10.95
C ARG A 160 -6.55 17.81 -12.12
N ALA A 161 -6.73 16.58 -12.59
CA ALA A 161 -6.01 16.05 -13.74
C ALA A 161 -6.21 16.91 -15.01
N LYS A 162 -7.45 17.32 -15.28
CA LYS A 162 -7.77 18.22 -16.40
C LYS A 162 -7.14 19.60 -16.23
N ALA A 163 -7.15 20.16 -15.01
CA ALA A 163 -6.51 21.44 -14.70
C ALA A 163 -4.98 21.39 -14.91
N ASP A 164 -4.35 20.25 -14.62
CA ASP A 164 -2.93 20.00 -14.87
C ASP A 164 -2.64 19.68 -16.37
N GLY A 165 -3.64 19.73 -17.25
CA GLY A 165 -3.51 19.52 -18.70
C GLY A 165 -3.20 18.08 -19.11
N VAL A 166 -3.45 17.08 -18.25
CA VAL A 166 -3.21 15.67 -18.58
C VAL A 166 -4.47 15.00 -19.17
N ARG A 167 -4.27 14.00 -20.00
CA ARG A 167 -5.34 13.28 -20.67
C ARG A 167 -6.18 12.49 -19.67
N VAL A 168 -7.47 12.80 -19.57
CA VAL A 168 -8.46 12.07 -18.79
C VAL A 168 -9.36 11.28 -19.75
N ALA A 169 -9.70 10.03 -19.40
CA ALA A 169 -10.61 9.22 -20.22
C ALA A 169 -12.00 9.85 -20.30
N GLU A 170 -12.68 9.65 -21.40
CA GLU A 170 -14.03 10.20 -21.65
C GLU A 170 -15.08 9.54 -20.76
N SER A 171 -14.89 8.26 -20.45
CA SER A 171 -15.78 7.48 -19.61
C SER A 171 -15.02 6.41 -18.83
N ARG A 172 -15.65 5.85 -17.79
CA ARG A 172 -15.09 4.71 -17.05
C ARG A 172 -14.84 3.52 -17.98
N LYS A 173 -15.77 3.22 -18.88
CA LYS A 173 -15.61 2.15 -19.87
C LYS A 173 -14.43 2.41 -20.80
N ALA A 174 -14.27 3.62 -21.32
CA ALA A 174 -13.12 3.98 -22.15
C ALA A 174 -11.81 3.78 -21.39
N PHE A 175 -11.75 4.20 -20.11
CA PHE A 175 -10.57 4.01 -19.26
C PHE A 175 -10.18 2.54 -19.13
N PHE A 176 -11.12 1.61 -18.96
CA PHE A 176 -10.80 0.20 -18.82
C PHE A 176 -10.57 -0.51 -20.15
N SER A 177 -11.10 -0.01 -21.26
CA SER A 177 -11.01 -0.67 -22.57
C SER A 177 -9.85 -0.21 -23.46
N GLU A 178 -9.35 1.02 -23.29
CA GLU A 178 -8.31 1.56 -24.16
C GLU A 178 -6.88 1.14 -23.75
N PRO A 179 -6.45 1.23 -22.48
CA PRO A 179 -5.06 1.04 -22.11
C PRO A 179 -4.56 -0.40 -22.30
N ASP A 180 -3.28 -0.51 -22.58
CA ASP A 180 -2.55 -1.79 -22.56
C ASP A 180 -2.22 -2.23 -21.13
N ILE A 181 -2.06 -1.26 -20.23
CA ILE A 181 -1.71 -1.48 -18.82
C ILE A 181 -2.60 -0.57 -17.98
N ILE A 182 -3.23 -1.10 -16.94
CA ILE A 182 -3.99 -0.32 -15.95
C ILE A 182 -3.37 -0.50 -14.58
N SER A 183 -3.04 0.60 -13.90
CA SER A 183 -2.47 0.59 -12.56
C SER A 183 -3.33 1.38 -11.58
N ILE A 184 -3.59 0.77 -10.42
CA ILE A 184 -4.51 1.30 -9.40
C ILE A 184 -3.73 2.02 -8.30
N HIS A 185 -4.06 3.31 -8.07
CA HIS A 185 -3.40 4.18 -7.09
C HIS A 185 -4.41 4.97 -6.28
N VAL A 186 -5.26 4.25 -5.55
CA VAL A 186 -6.32 4.82 -4.72
C VAL A 186 -6.14 4.36 -3.27
N ARG A 187 -6.41 5.25 -2.30
CA ARG A 187 -6.43 4.87 -0.88
C ARG A 187 -7.67 4.03 -0.60
N LEU A 188 -7.50 2.94 0.15
CA LEU A 188 -8.62 2.15 0.66
C LEU A 188 -9.32 2.90 1.80
N ASN A 189 -10.63 2.99 1.70
CA ASN A 189 -11.57 3.41 2.74
C ASN A 189 -12.94 2.80 2.45
N SER A 190 -13.95 3.10 3.28
CA SER A 190 -15.31 2.57 3.09
C SER A 190 -15.93 2.90 1.73
N ALA A 191 -15.62 4.06 1.16
CA ALA A 191 -16.15 4.48 -0.15
C ALA A 191 -15.38 3.92 -1.35
N THR A 192 -14.18 3.36 -1.13
CA THR A 192 -13.33 2.83 -2.20
C THR A 192 -13.16 1.31 -2.14
N ARG A 193 -13.69 0.65 -1.13
CA ARG A 193 -13.75 -0.81 -1.05
C ARG A 193 -14.62 -1.35 -2.18
N GLY A 194 -14.11 -2.32 -2.96
CA GLY A 194 -14.79 -2.88 -4.12
C GLY A 194 -15.00 -1.86 -5.26
N LEU A 195 -14.19 -0.80 -5.30
CA LEU A 195 -14.31 0.27 -6.30
C LEU A 195 -14.09 -0.25 -7.73
N ILE A 196 -13.23 -1.23 -7.92
CA ILE A 196 -12.96 -1.89 -9.19
C ILE A 196 -13.86 -3.13 -9.27
N THR A 197 -14.81 -3.10 -10.18
CA THR A 197 -15.85 -4.13 -10.29
C THR A 197 -15.48 -5.21 -11.31
N SER A 198 -16.19 -6.33 -11.23
CA SER A 198 -16.12 -7.39 -12.25
C SER A 198 -16.38 -6.86 -13.66
N GLN A 199 -17.29 -5.90 -13.80
CA GLN A 199 -17.61 -5.27 -15.09
C GLN A 199 -16.43 -4.43 -15.63
N ASP A 200 -15.69 -3.73 -14.75
CA ASP A 200 -14.50 -2.97 -15.14
C ASP A 200 -13.43 -3.90 -15.72
N LEU A 201 -13.16 -5.01 -15.01
CA LEU A 201 -12.21 -6.02 -15.47
C LEU A 201 -12.64 -6.66 -16.80
N ALA A 202 -13.94 -6.93 -16.97
CA ALA A 202 -14.49 -7.47 -18.21
C ALA A 202 -14.34 -6.52 -19.41
N TRP A 203 -14.26 -5.20 -19.21
CA TRP A 203 -13.96 -4.24 -20.28
C TRP A 203 -12.49 -4.24 -20.68
N MET A 204 -11.59 -4.73 -19.84
CA MET A 204 -10.17 -4.77 -20.18
C MET A 204 -9.90 -5.67 -21.39
N ARG A 205 -8.84 -5.37 -22.12
CA ARG A 205 -8.43 -6.14 -23.30
C ARG A 205 -7.83 -7.49 -22.89
N PRO A 206 -8.00 -8.55 -23.70
CA PRO A 206 -7.44 -9.87 -23.40
C PRO A 206 -5.91 -9.90 -23.32
N ASP A 207 -5.24 -8.91 -23.90
CA ASP A 207 -3.78 -8.79 -23.92
C ASP A 207 -3.24 -7.71 -22.97
N SER A 208 -4.11 -7.11 -22.15
CA SER A 208 -3.76 -6.06 -21.19
C SER A 208 -3.23 -6.61 -19.87
N LEU A 209 -2.55 -5.74 -19.13
CA LEU A 209 -2.01 -5.99 -17.80
C LEU A 209 -2.77 -5.15 -16.75
N PHE A 210 -3.26 -5.81 -15.70
CA PHE A 210 -3.80 -5.15 -14.51
C PHE A 210 -2.71 -5.08 -13.42
N VAL A 211 -2.52 -3.92 -12.81
CA VAL A 211 -1.49 -3.68 -11.78
C VAL A 211 -2.11 -3.13 -10.50
N ASN A 212 -1.84 -3.76 -9.36
CA ASN A 212 -2.29 -3.27 -8.07
C ASN A 212 -1.19 -3.35 -7.01
N THR A 213 -0.61 -2.19 -6.70
CA THR A 213 0.35 -1.99 -5.61
C THR A 213 -0.26 -1.12 -4.49
N SER A 214 -1.59 -1.05 -4.43
CA SER A 214 -2.32 -0.27 -3.43
C SER A 214 -2.91 -1.14 -2.34
N ARG A 215 -4.12 -1.69 -2.53
CA ARG A 215 -4.79 -2.64 -1.62
C ARG A 215 -5.65 -3.60 -2.43
N ALA A 216 -5.68 -4.87 -2.04
CA ALA A 216 -6.46 -5.89 -2.74
C ALA A 216 -7.96 -5.59 -2.72
N GLU A 217 -8.46 -5.11 -1.58
CA GLU A 217 -9.88 -4.81 -1.36
C GLU A 217 -10.42 -3.61 -2.17
N LEU A 218 -9.58 -2.93 -2.95
CA LEU A 218 -10.04 -1.98 -3.97
C LEU A 218 -10.76 -2.69 -5.12
N VAL A 219 -10.46 -3.96 -5.34
CA VAL A 219 -11.18 -4.84 -6.27
C VAL A 219 -12.28 -5.58 -5.49
N GLU A 220 -13.41 -5.82 -6.14
CA GLU A 220 -14.46 -6.69 -5.56
C GLU A 220 -13.88 -8.07 -5.22
N PRO A 221 -14.25 -8.68 -4.08
CA PRO A 221 -13.68 -9.95 -3.63
C PRO A 221 -13.71 -11.05 -4.68
N ASN A 222 -12.61 -11.76 -4.85
CA ASN A 222 -12.42 -12.86 -5.81
C ASN A 222 -12.57 -12.48 -7.30
N GLN A 223 -12.86 -11.21 -7.65
CA GLN A 223 -13.14 -10.85 -9.05
C GLN A 223 -11.89 -10.80 -9.93
N LEU A 224 -10.73 -10.49 -9.38
CA LEU A 224 -9.49 -10.49 -10.18
C LEU A 224 -9.16 -11.90 -10.67
N LEU A 225 -9.24 -12.92 -9.81
CA LEU A 225 -9.01 -14.30 -10.20
C LEU A 225 -10.04 -14.79 -11.23
N ALA A 226 -11.33 -14.47 -11.01
CA ALA A 226 -12.40 -14.82 -11.94
C ALA A 226 -12.19 -14.17 -13.32
N ALA A 227 -11.77 -12.91 -13.36
CA ALA A 227 -11.50 -12.16 -14.57
C ALA A 227 -10.29 -12.73 -15.36
N LEU A 228 -9.20 -13.06 -14.65
CA LEU A 228 -8.04 -13.72 -15.25
C LEU A 228 -8.40 -15.07 -15.88
N ASN A 229 -9.20 -15.88 -15.16
CA ASN A 229 -9.72 -17.16 -15.69
C ASN A 229 -10.62 -16.96 -16.91
N ALA A 230 -11.36 -15.85 -16.98
CA ALA A 230 -12.14 -15.46 -18.15
C ALA A 230 -11.29 -14.82 -19.29
N GLY A 231 -9.98 -14.63 -19.06
CA GLY A 231 -9.03 -14.08 -20.03
C GLY A 231 -9.09 -12.57 -20.21
N ARG A 232 -9.67 -11.83 -19.25
CA ARG A 232 -9.74 -10.34 -19.25
C ARG A 232 -9.67 -9.77 -17.83
N PRO A 233 -8.54 -9.14 -17.47
CA PRO A 233 -7.30 -8.90 -18.24
C PRO A 233 -6.54 -10.19 -18.57
N GLY A 234 -5.62 -10.13 -19.53
CA GLY A 234 -4.80 -11.29 -19.90
C GLY A 234 -3.71 -11.63 -18.87
N SER A 235 -3.33 -10.66 -18.02
CA SER A 235 -2.33 -10.85 -16.97
C SER A 235 -2.52 -9.83 -15.83
N ALA A 236 -1.95 -10.12 -14.67
CA ALA A 236 -1.89 -9.20 -13.55
C ALA A 236 -0.49 -9.12 -12.91
N ALA A 237 -0.22 -7.99 -12.28
CA ALA A 237 0.97 -7.74 -11.47
C ALA A 237 0.53 -7.10 -10.15
N ILE A 238 0.71 -7.80 -9.04
CA ILE A 238 0.14 -7.41 -7.75
C ILE A 238 1.17 -7.46 -6.63
N ASP A 239 1.03 -6.55 -5.68
CA ASP A 239 1.83 -6.51 -4.46
C ASP A 239 0.96 -6.70 -3.20
N VAL A 240 -0.33 -6.96 -3.37
CA VAL A 240 -1.31 -6.99 -2.27
C VAL A 240 -2.32 -8.11 -2.45
N PHE A 241 -2.78 -8.69 -1.33
CA PHE A 241 -3.69 -9.85 -1.29
C PHE A 241 -4.87 -9.59 -0.34
N GLU A 242 -5.97 -10.32 -0.55
CA GLU A 242 -7.16 -10.21 0.31
C GLU A 242 -6.88 -10.69 1.74
N ASN A 243 -5.99 -11.67 1.87
CA ASN A 243 -5.52 -12.17 3.17
C ASN A 243 -4.00 -12.02 3.22
N GLU A 244 -3.50 -11.29 4.21
CA GLU A 244 -2.07 -11.07 4.47
C GLU A 244 -1.74 -11.34 5.94
N PRO A 245 -0.67 -12.06 6.26
CA PRO A 245 0.34 -12.67 5.37
C PRO A 245 -0.23 -13.81 4.52
N LEU A 246 0.23 -13.90 3.27
CA LEU A 246 -0.20 -14.90 2.33
C LEU A 246 0.44 -16.27 2.63
N HIS A 247 -0.34 -17.32 2.65
CA HIS A 247 0.14 -18.70 2.56
C HIS A 247 0.17 -19.09 1.08
N TYR A 248 1.33 -18.94 0.46
CA TYR A 248 1.50 -19.03 -1.00
C TYR A 248 1.00 -20.35 -1.60
N GLU A 249 1.20 -21.48 -0.91
CA GLU A 249 0.80 -22.81 -1.39
C GLU A 249 -0.70 -22.94 -1.61
N ASP A 250 -1.51 -22.22 -0.82
CA ASP A 250 -2.96 -22.31 -0.84
C ASP A 250 -3.62 -21.20 -1.69
N ASP A 251 -2.86 -20.17 -2.11
CA ASP A 251 -3.44 -19.03 -2.81
C ASP A 251 -3.46 -19.24 -4.33
N THR A 252 -4.68 -19.34 -4.87
CA THR A 252 -4.91 -19.58 -6.29
C THR A 252 -4.56 -18.41 -7.18
N LEU A 253 -4.66 -17.18 -6.68
CA LEU A 253 -4.29 -15.97 -7.43
C LEU A 253 -2.77 -15.83 -7.54
N ALA A 254 -2.03 -16.04 -6.44
CA ALA A 254 -0.58 -15.99 -6.43
C ALA A 254 0.05 -17.09 -7.32
N ASN A 255 -0.61 -18.24 -7.41
CA ASN A 255 -0.17 -19.38 -8.24
C ASN A 255 -0.70 -19.33 -9.69
N HIS A 256 -1.49 -18.32 -10.05
CA HIS A 256 -2.02 -18.21 -11.41
C HIS A 256 -0.89 -17.91 -12.41
N PRO A 257 -0.79 -18.64 -13.55
CA PRO A 257 0.35 -18.56 -14.47
C PRO A 257 0.56 -17.18 -15.11
N ASN A 258 -0.49 -16.36 -15.19
CA ASN A 258 -0.45 -15.00 -15.74
C ASN A 258 -0.33 -13.91 -14.67
N VAL A 259 0.04 -14.28 -13.44
CA VAL A 259 0.23 -13.32 -12.33
C VAL A 259 1.70 -13.23 -11.95
N VAL A 260 2.20 -12.02 -11.84
CA VAL A 260 3.46 -11.69 -11.17
C VAL A 260 3.12 -11.03 -9.85
N CYS A 261 3.63 -11.54 -8.75
CA CYS A 261 3.30 -11.00 -7.44
C CYS A 261 4.51 -10.83 -6.53
N THR A 262 4.37 -9.92 -5.55
CA THR A 262 5.32 -9.67 -4.48
C THR A 262 4.58 -9.57 -3.14
N PRO A 263 5.23 -9.88 -2.00
CA PRO A 263 4.57 -10.00 -0.71
C PRO A 263 4.44 -8.66 0.02
N HIS A 264 3.70 -7.69 -0.56
CA HIS A 264 3.39 -6.36 -0.02
C HIS A 264 4.66 -5.57 0.36
N ILE A 265 5.59 -5.44 -0.61
CA ILE A 265 6.89 -4.80 -0.41
C ILE A 265 7.00 -3.39 -1.02
N GLY A 266 5.89 -2.78 -1.43
CA GLY A 266 5.90 -1.44 -2.05
C GLY A 266 6.56 -0.34 -1.23
N TYR A 267 6.74 -0.55 0.06
CA TYR A 267 7.42 0.36 1.00
C TYR A 267 8.71 -0.24 1.61
N VAL A 268 9.05 -1.47 1.25
CA VAL A 268 10.16 -2.22 1.87
C VAL A 268 11.47 -1.88 1.17
N THR A 269 12.04 -0.76 1.55
CA THR A 269 13.37 -0.32 1.14
C THR A 269 14.14 0.19 2.35
N VAL A 270 15.46 0.20 2.27
CA VAL A 270 16.32 0.75 3.35
C VAL A 270 15.95 2.20 3.61
N ASP A 271 15.83 3.01 2.55
CA ASP A 271 15.53 4.44 2.64
C ASP A 271 14.18 4.72 3.33
N GLU A 272 13.13 3.96 2.98
CA GLU A 272 11.82 4.08 3.62
C GLU A 272 11.86 3.65 5.10
N PHE A 273 12.62 2.62 5.43
CA PHE A 273 12.76 2.15 6.81
C PHE A 273 13.53 3.17 7.66
N GLU A 274 14.64 3.69 7.16
CA GLU A 274 15.41 4.72 7.84
C GLU A 274 14.55 5.96 8.11
N LEU A 275 13.81 6.42 7.10
CA LEU A 275 12.92 7.55 7.24
C LEU A 275 11.78 7.29 8.24
N GLN A 276 11.15 6.12 8.19
CA GLN A 276 10.05 5.78 9.10
C GLN A 276 10.51 5.65 10.55
N PHE A 277 11.63 4.97 10.79
CA PHE A 277 12.17 4.81 12.13
C PHE A 277 12.76 6.11 12.68
N SER A 278 13.37 6.96 11.85
CA SER A 278 13.79 8.29 12.26
C SER A 278 12.61 9.09 12.81
N ASP A 279 11.53 9.20 12.04
CA ASP A 279 10.33 9.93 12.47
C ASP A 279 9.75 9.39 13.78
N ILE A 280 9.64 8.07 13.90
CA ILE A 280 9.07 7.40 15.07
C ILE A 280 9.93 7.66 16.31
N PHE A 281 11.25 7.57 16.18
CA PHE A 281 12.17 7.77 17.31
C PHE A 281 12.33 9.24 17.68
N ASP A 282 12.28 10.15 16.71
CA ASP A 282 12.30 11.59 16.97
C ASP A 282 11.07 12.03 17.76
N GLN A 283 9.89 11.44 17.49
CA GLN A 283 8.67 11.68 18.26
C GLN A 283 8.82 11.20 19.72
N VAL A 284 9.45 10.05 19.96
CA VAL A 284 9.72 9.55 21.33
C VAL A 284 10.67 10.49 22.06
N ASN A 285 11.79 10.87 21.44
CA ASN A 285 12.77 11.79 22.02
C ASN A 285 12.14 13.17 22.34
N ALA A 286 11.31 13.68 21.42
CA ALA A 286 10.61 14.95 21.62
C ALA A 286 9.58 14.88 22.75
N PHE A 287 8.88 13.75 22.91
CA PHE A 287 7.96 13.51 24.01
C PHE A 287 8.70 13.49 25.35
N GLU A 288 9.81 12.75 25.46
CA GLU A 288 10.65 12.72 26.68
C GLU A 288 11.18 14.10 27.05
N ALA A 289 11.57 14.90 26.05
CA ALA A 289 12.02 16.28 26.27
C ALA A 289 10.87 17.27 26.65
N GLY A 290 9.64 16.79 26.82
CA GLY A 290 8.46 17.62 27.14
C GLY A 290 7.99 18.51 25.97
N LYS A 291 8.40 18.20 24.73
CA LYS A 291 8.05 18.95 23.52
C LYS A 291 7.54 18.00 22.44
N PRO A 292 6.42 17.29 22.67
CA PRO A 292 5.91 16.32 21.71
C PRO A 292 5.65 16.97 20.34
N MET A 293 5.96 16.23 19.29
CA MET A 293 5.79 16.67 17.90
C MET A 293 4.84 15.75 17.14
N ASN A 294 4.26 16.25 16.05
CA ASN A 294 3.30 15.50 15.22
C ASN A 294 2.11 14.93 16.00
N VAL A 295 1.66 15.63 17.02
CA VAL A 295 0.57 15.22 17.91
C VAL A 295 -0.75 15.21 17.15
N ILE A 296 -1.48 14.09 17.24
CA ILE A 296 -2.78 13.89 16.58
C ILE A 296 -3.94 14.23 17.52
N ASN A 297 -3.80 13.94 18.82
CA ASN A 297 -4.82 14.16 19.85
C ASN A 297 -4.31 15.10 20.97
N PRO A 298 -4.14 16.40 20.68
CA PRO A 298 -3.60 17.34 21.66
C PRO A 298 -4.46 17.47 22.94
N GLU A 299 -5.71 17.06 22.90
CA GLU A 299 -6.64 17.03 24.04
C GLU A 299 -6.13 16.11 25.16
N ALA A 300 -5.38 15.06 24.82
CA ALA A 300 -4.78 14.16 25.80
C ALA A 300 -3.75 14.87 26.71
N LEU A 301 -3.14 15.97 26.28
CA LEU A 301 -2.23 16.79 27.10
C LEU A 301 -2.96 17.53 28.22
N THR A 302 -4.23 17.83 28.05
CA THR A 302 -5.04 18.59 29.01
C THR A 302 -5.77 17.71 30.01
N SER A 303 -5.83 16.41 29.76
CA SER A 303 -6.52 15.42 30.62
C SER A 303 -5.65 14.88 31.77
N SER A 304 -4.40 15.34 31.87
CA SER A 304 -3.43 14.90 32.89
C SER A 304 -3.31 15.84 34.08
N ILE A 305 -4.36 16.62 34.40
CA ILE A 305 -4.45 17.51 35.59
C ILE A 305 -5.47 16.95 36.57
#